data_c9273f51fa36b23dea4fff42eba1b5b4
#
_entry.id   c9273f51fa36b23dea4fff42eba1b5b4
#
_cell.length_a   1.000
_cell.length_b   1.000
_cell.length_c   1.000
_cell.angle_alpha   90.00
_cell.angle_beta   90.00
_cell.angle_gamma   90.00
#
_symmetry.space_group_name_H-M   'P 1'
#
loop_
_entity.id
_entity.type
_entity.pdbx_description
1 polymer ?
#
loop_
_entity_poly.entity_id
_entity_poly.type
_entity_poly.pdbx_seq_one_letter_code
_entity_poly.pdbx_strand_id
1 'polypeptide(L)'
;MGQPNLELLHKTILDEIPYAMCAFQGKVLIGVGKLLRLYDLGKKKMLRKCENKHIPHIVVGIQTIGDRILVSDVQESVHFVKYRRGENQLVMIYFLPVFVQKKINHEICKKLTICLIF
;
A
#
# COMPACT_ATOMS: atom_id res chain seq x y z
N MET A 1 -35.11 11.70 -2.60
CA MET A 1 -33.76 11.30 -2.16
C MET A 1 -32.74 12.29 -2.66
N GLY A 2 -32.01 12.89 -1.76
CA GLY A 2 -30.94 13.80 -2.15
C GLY A 2 -29.73 13.09 -2.71
N GLN A 3 -28.93 13.80 -3.49
CA GLN A 3 -27.64 13.29 -3.92
C GLN A 3 -26.68 13.18 -2.73
N PRO A 4 -25.77 12.19 -2.73
CA PRO A 4 -24.78 12.12 -1.65
C PRO A 4 -23.90 13.37 -1.66
N ASN A 5 -23.76 13.98 -0.50
CA ASN A 5 -22.93 15.15 -0.33
C ASN A 5 -21.56 14.73 0.16
N LEU A 6 -20.51 15.32 -0.42
CA LEU A 6 -19.14 15.14 0.05
C LEU A 6 -18.89 16.14 1.17
N GLU A 7 -18.59 15.64 2.35
CA GLU A 7 -18.21 16.45 3.49
C GLU A 7 -16.74 16.22 3.85
N LEU A 8 -16.04 17.30 4.13
CA LEU A 8 -14.67 17.20 4.64
C LEU A 8 -14.73 16.89 6.14
N LEU A 9 -14.53 15.61 6.48
CA LEU A 9 -14.54 15.19 7.89
C LEU A 9 -13.20 15.44 8.56
N HIS A 10 -12.11 15.16 7.85
CA HIS A 10 -10.75 15.23 8.39
C HIS A 10 -9.79 15.78 7.36
N LYS A 11 -8.78 16.46 7.84
CA LYS A 11 -7.63 16.86 7.04
C LYS A 11 -6.36 16.45 7.78
N THR A 12 -5.53 15.62 7.14
CA THR A 12 -4.27 15.17 7.70
C THR A 12 -3.14 15.63 6.79
N ILE A 13 -2.17 16.33 7.37
CA ILE A 13 -1.01 16.81 6.62
C ILE A 13 0.06 15.71 6.60
N LEU A 14 0.57 15.42 5.41
CA LEU A 14 1.63 14.45 5.22
C LEU A 14 2.94 15.18 4.92
N ASP A 15 4.05 14.59 5.36
CA ASP A 15 5.38 15.19 5.18
C ASP A 15 5.89 15.10 3.74
N GLU A 16 5.34 14.20 2.93
CA GLU A 16 5.67 14.09 1.51
C GLU A 16 4.39 13.86 0.69
N ILE A 17 4.52 13.95 -0.63
CA ILE A 17 3.37 13.78 -1.54
C ILE A 17 2.93 12.32 -1.55
N PRO A 18 1.66 12.02 -1.30
CA PRO A 18 1.13 10.66 -1.45
C PRO A 18 0.78 10.38 -2.91
N TYR A 19 1.37 9.34 -3.48
CA TYR A 19 1.10 8.94 -4.86
C TYR A 19 0.20 7.71 -4.96
N ALA A 20 -0.03 7.01 -3.86
CA ALA A 20 -0.85 5.80 -3.86
C ALA A 20 -1.63 5.69 -2.56
N MET A 21 -2.83 5.15 -2.66
CA MET A 21 -3.71 4.95 -1.51
C MET A 21 -4.61 3.75 -1.77
N CYS A 22 -4.84 2.95 -0.74
CA CYS A 22 -5.69 1.78 -0.84
C CYS A 22 -6.36 1.49 0.50
N ALA A 23 -7.65 1.12 0.46
CA ALA A 23 -8.34 0.66 1.66
C ALA A 23 -7.80 -0.70 2.10
N PHE A 24 -7.64 -0.88 3.41
CA PHE A 24 -7.06 -2.10 3.95
C PHE A 24 -7.64 -2.41 5.33
N GLN A 25 -8.51 -3.42 5.42
CA GLN A 25 -9.08 -3.92 6.69
C GLN A 25 -9.65 -2.81 7.59
N GLY A 26 -10.47 -1.93 7.00
CA GLY A 26 -11.05 -0.81 7.74
C GLY A 26 -10.10 0.35 7.99
N LYS A 27 -8.89 0.28 7.48
CA LYS A 27 -7.86 1.31 7.59
C LYS A 27 -7.43 1.76 6.20
N VAL A 28 -6.44 2.62 6.11
CA VAL A 28 -5.95 3.15 4.83
C VAL A 28 -4.44 2.95 4.73
N LEU A 29 -4.00 2.34 3.63
CA LEU A 29 -2.60 2.28 3.26
C LEU A 29 -2.28 3.46 2.35
N ILE A 30 -1.24 4.19 2.67
CA ILE A 30 -0.80 5.34 1.89
C ILE A 30 0.69 5.22 1.59
N GLY A 31 1.04 5.40 0.32
CA GLY A 31 2.43 5.51 -0.09
C GLY A 31 2.87 6.96 -0.02
N VAL A 32 3.60 7.31 1.03
CA VAL A 32 4.09 8.68 1.27
C VAL A 32 5.55 8.73 0.88
N GLY A 33 5.85 9.20 -0.34
CA GLY A 33 7.19 9.14 -0.89
C GLY A 33 7.66 7.68 -1.00
N LYS A 34 8.74 7.35 -0.34
CA LYS A 34 9.29 5.98 -0.29
C LYS A 34 8.73 5.14 0.86
N LEU A 35 7.82 5.69 1.64
CA LEU A 35 7.31 5.04 2.84
C LEU A 35 5.94 4.44 2.58
N LEU A 36 5.72 3.24 3.05
CA LEU A 36 4.39 2.63 3.08
C LEU A 36 3.86 2.76 4.50
N ARG A 37 2.78 3.50 4.66
CA ARG A 37 2.18 3.77 5.98
C ARG A 37 0.78 3.22 6.07
N LEU A 38 0.44 2.69 7.22
CA LEU A 38 -0.92 2.29 7.57
C LEU A 38 -1.51 3.33 8.52
N TYR A 39 -2.63 3.93 8.11
CA TYR A 39 -3.35 4.91 8.92
C TYR A 39 -4.69 4.36 9.36
N ASP A 40 -5.06 4.68 10.59
CA ASP A 40 -6.38 4.42 11.12
C ASP A 40 -7.14 5.74 11.22
N LEU A 41 -8.47 5.68 11.12
CA LEU A 41 -9.30 6.87 11.17
C LEU A 41 -9.50 7.30 12.62
N GLY A 42 -8.97 8.47 12.96
CA GLY A 42 -9.19 9.09 14.26
C GLY A 42 -10.42 9.99 14.26
N LYS A 43 -10.67 10.66 15.38
CA LYS A 43 -11.81 11.58 15.51
C LYS A 43 -11.61 12.88 14.74
N LYS A 44 -10.39 13.41 14.72
CA LYS A 44 -10.05 14.69 14.07
C LYS A 44 -9.10 14.55 12.92
N LYS A 45 -8.29 13.51 12.89
CA LYS A 45 -7.30 13.25 11.84
C LYS A 45 -7.01 11.76 11.76
N MET A 46 -6.35 11.35 10.69
CA MET A 46 -5.88 9.98 10.58
C MET A 46 -4.68 9.77 11.49
N LEU A 47 -4.63 8.62 12.15
CA LEU A 47 -3.56 8.25 13.07
C LEU A 47 -2.67 7.21 12.41
N ARG A 48 -1.37 7.49 12.39
CA ARG A 48 -0.40 6.55 11.85
C ARG A 48 -0.25 5.34 12.76
N LYS A 49 -0.53 4.14 12.23
CA LYS A 49 -0.40 2.89 12.96
C LYS A 49 0.97 2.26 12.85
N CYS A 50 1.48 2.16 11.62
CA CYS A 50 2.80 1.60 11.38
C CYS A 50 3.33 2.08 10.04
N GLU A 51 4.60 1.80 9.80
CA GLU A 51 5.31 2.29 8.64
C GLU A 51 6.37 1.29 8.20
N ASN A 52 6.55 1.12 6.88
CA ASN A 52 7.65 0.34 6.32
C ASN A 52 8.57 1.28 5.54
N LYS A 53 9.86 1.24 5.85
CA LYS A 53 10.88 2.09 5.26
C LYS A 53 11.79 1.37 4.26
N HIS A 54 11.53 0.10 4.01
CA HIS A 54 12.43 -0.73 3.21
C HIS A 54 12.20 -0.66 1.71
N ILE A 55 11.20 0.10 1.26
CA ILE A 55 10.96 0.30 -0.16
C ILE A 55 11.95 1.35 -0.67
N PRO A 56 12.77 0.99 -1.69
CA PRO A 56 13.87 1.87 -2.10
C PRO A 56 13.45 3.08 -2.95
N HIS A 57 12.25 3.05 -3.52
CA HIS A 57 11.80 4.09 -4.43
C HIS A 57 10.40 4.57 -4.08
N ILE A 58 9.95 5.64 -4.75
CA ILE A 58 8.63 6.23 -4.51
C ILE A 58 7.53 5.22 -4.82
N VAL A 59 6.62 5.04 -3.88
CA VAL A 59 5.47 4.13 -4.01
C VAL A 59 4.42 4.79 -4.92
N VAL A 60 4.08 4.13 -6.03
CA VAL A 60 3.11 4.65 -7.00
C VAL A 60 1.87 3.79 -7.14
N GLY A 61 1.83 2.61 -6.54
CA GLY A 61 0.66 1.74 -6.60
C GLY A 61 0.59 0.81 -5.41
N ILE A 62 -0.62 0.57 -4.93
CA ILE A 62 -0.88 -0.35 -3.82
C ILE A 62 -2.11 -1.18 -4.15
N GLN A 63 -2.00 -2.51 -4.02
CA GLN A 63 -3.12 -3.43 -4.14
C GLN A 63 -3.11 -4.37 -2.95
N THR A 64 -4.28 -4.78 -2.49
CA THR A 64 -4.39 -5.60 -1.29
C THR A 64 -5.34 -6.78 -1.48
N ILE A 65 -4.99 -7.91 -0.88
CA ILE A 65 -5.88 -9.08 -0.73
C ILE A 65 -5.67 -9.63 0.67
N GLY A 66 -6.68 -9.49 1.53
CA GLY A 66 -6.58 -9.93 2.92
C GLY A 66 -5.49 -9.17 3.68
N ASP A 67 -4.51 -9.88 4.20
CA ASP A 67 -3.36 -9.28 4.90
C ASP A 67 -2.12 -9.13 4.01
N ARG A 68 -2.26 -9.45 2.72
CA ARG A 68 -1.19 -9.35 1.72
C ARG A 68 -1.31 -8.05 0.95
N ILE A 69 -0.18 -7.41 0.75
CA ILE A 69 -0.10 -6.10 0.11
C ILE A 69 0.91 -6.17 -1.03
N LEU A 70 0.50 -5.67 -2.18
CA LEU A 70 1.36 -5.56 -3.35
C LEU A 70 1.66 -4.10 -3.59
N VAL A 71 2.93 -3.72 -3.52
CA VAL A 71 3.36 -2.33 -3.66
C VAL A 71 4.21 -2.18 -4.92
N SER A 72 3.81 -1.25 -5.77
CA SER A 72 4.57 -0.90 -6.98
C SER A 72 5.33 0.40 -6.74
N ASP A 73 6.58 0.46 -7.19
CA ASP A 73 7.35 1.69 -7.08
C ASP A 73 7.58 2.35 -8.46
N VAL A 74 8.16 3.54 -8.45
CA VAL A 74 8.38 4.34 -9.65
C VAL A 74 9.37 3.67 -10.62
N GLN A 75 10.21 2.76 -10.14
CA GLN A 75 11.15 2.00 -10.96
C GLN A 75 10.53 0.71 -11.53
N GLU A 76 9.21 0.59 -11.43
CA GLU A 76 8.44 -0.56 -11.90
C GLU A 76 8.73 -1.87 -11.17
N SER A 77 9.38 -1.82 -10.02
CA SER A 77 9.57 -2.98 -9.16
C SER A 77 8.33 -3.23 -8.32
N VAL A 78 8.09 -4.49 -8.00
CA VAL A 78 6.93 -4.90 -7.21
C VAL A 78 7.40 -5.49 -5.89
N HIS A 79 6.87 -4.99 -4.79
CA HIS A 79 7.23 -5.41 -3.43
C HIS A 79 6.07 -6.14 -2.79
N PHE A 80 6.33 -7.31 -2.23
CA PHE A 80 5.34 -8.11 -1.53
C PHE A 80 5.46 -7.84 -0.04
N VAL A 81 4.40 -7.29 0.55
CA VAL A 81 4.38 -6.88 1.95
C VAL A 81 3.25 -7.61 2.65
N LYS A 82 3.49 -8.01 3.88
CA LYS A 82 2.48 -8.62 4.73
C LYS A 82 2.28 -7.78 5.98
N TYR A 83 1.03 -7.56 6.35
CA TYR A 83 0.69 -6.91 7.59
C TYR A 83 0.58 -7.93 8.71
N ARG A 84 1.39 -7.80 9.72
CA ARG A 84 1.33 -8.63 10.93
C ARG A 84 0.56 -7.87 12.00
N ARG A 85 -0.71 -8.20 12.12
CA ARG A 85 -1.61 -7.48 13.03
C ARG A 85 -1.17 -7.56 14.49
N GLY A 86 -0.74 -8.75 14.94
CA GLY A 86 -0.30 -8.95 16.31
C GLY A 86 0.89 -8.09 16.71
N GLU A 87 1.78 -7.84 15.76
CA GLU A 87 2.98 -7.02 15.97
C GLU A 87 2.80 -5.58 15.50
N ASN A 88 1.69 -5.28 14.84
CA ASN A 88 1.42 -4.00 14.18
C ASN A 88 2.57 -3.56 13.28
N GLN A 89 2.99 -4.46 12.39
CA GLN A 89 4.11 -4.22 11.48
C GLN A 89 3.76 -4.58 10.04
N LEU A 90 4.28 -3.77 9.13
CA LEU A 90 4.29 -4.05 7.69
C LEU A 90 5.65 -4.67 7.35
N VAL A 91 5.67 -5.95 7.02
CA VAL A 91 6.91 -6.70 6.79
C VAL A 91 7.06 -7.01 5.32
N MET A 92 8.18 -6.62 4.74
CA MET A 92 8.50 -6.97 3.36
C MET A 92 8.88 -8.43 3.28
N ILE A 93 8.21 -9.17 2.39
CA ILE A 93 8.49 -10.59 2.17
C ILE A 93 9.56 -10.74 1.08
N TYR A 94 9.31 -10.14 -0.10
CA TYR A 94 10.27 -10.11 -1.19
C TYR A 94 9.84 -9.09 -2.24
N PHE A 95 10.69 -8.84 -3.23
CA PHE A 95 10.35 -7.95 -4.33
C PHE A 95 10.79 -8.55 -5.67
N LEU A 96 10.10 -8.13 -6.75
CA LEU A 96 10.45 -8.51 -8.11
C LEU A 96 11.07 -7.31 -8.83
N PRO A 97 12.34 -7.41 -9.23
CA PRO A 97 12.97 -6.32 -9.97
C PRO A 97 12.42 -6.18 -11.39
N VAL A 98 12.60 -5.00 -11.97
CA VAL A 98 12.10 -4.62 -13.29
C VAL A 98 12.42 -5.63 -14.39
N PHE A 99 13.65 -6.14 -14.41
CA PHE A 99 14.07 -7.04 -15.47
C PHE A 99 13.30 -8.37 -15.46
N VAL A 100 12.89 -8.84 -14.29
CA VAL A 100 12.07 -10.04 -14.15
C VAL A 100 10.66 -9.78 -14.68
N GLN A 101 10.10 -8.62 -14.39
CA GLN A 101 8.77 -8.22 -14.85
C GLN A 101 8.72 -8.15 -16.37
N LYS A 102 9.74 -7.58 -17.03
CA LYS A 102 9.80 -7.49 -18.49
C LYS A 102 9.86 -8.85 -19.17
N LYS A 103 10.45 -9.85 -18.53
CA LYS A 103 10.56 -11.19 -19.11
C LYS A 103 9.28 -12.02 -18.99
N ILE A 104 8.43 -11.75 -18.02
CA ILE A 104 7.32 -12.64 -17.69
C ILE A 104 5.94 -12.06 -18.02
N ASN A 105 5.86 -10.78 -18.34
CA ASN A 105 4.63 -10.12 -18.82
C ASN A 105 3.30 -10.67 -18.26
N HIS A 106 2.49 -11.36 -19.10
CA HIS A 106 1.16 -11.85 -18.69
C HIS A 106 1.16 -12.88 -17.59
N GLU A 107 2.20 -13.69 -17.49
CA GLU A 107 2.30 -14.69 -16.45
C GLU A 107 2.49 -14.08 -15.07
N ILE A 108 3.11 -12.89 -14.99
CA ILE A 108 3.28 -12.18 -13.73
C ILE A 108 1.95 -11.87 -13.08
N CYS A 109 0.98 -11.35 -13.84
CA CYS A 109 -0.32 -11.01 -13.28
C CYS A 109 -1.01 -12.21 -12.64
N LYS A 110 -0.92 -13.37 -13.27
CA LYS A 110 -1.47 -14.60 -12.72
C LYS A 110 -0.72 -15.07 -11.49
N LYS A 111 0.61 -15.03 -11.52
CA LYS A 111 1.46 -15.42 -10.40
C LYS A 111 1.33 -14.47 -9.22
N LEU A 112 1.18 -13.18 -9.48
CA LEU A 112 0.95 -12.19 -8.43
C LEU A 112 -0.37 -12.43 -7.72
N THR A 113 -1.42 -12.76 -8.47
CA THR A 113 -2.71 -13.12 -7.89
C THR A 113 -2.57 -14.35 -6.99
N ILE A 114 -1.83 -15.37 -7.41
CA ILE A 114 -1.58 -16.57 -6.62
C ILE A 114 -0.78 -16.24 -5.35
N CYS A 115 0.26 -15.42 -5.48
CA CYS A 115 1.08 -15.00 -4.33
C CYS A 115 0.28 -14.23 -3.29
N LEU A 116 -0.68 -13.42 -3.72
CA LEU A 116 -1.53 -12.66 -2.80
C LEU A 116 -2.54 -13.53 -2.06
N ILE A 117 -2.90 -14.69 -2.63
CA ILE A 117 -3.79 -15.65 -1.97
C ILE A 117 -3.07 -16.42 -0.86
N PHE A 118 -1.78 -16.64 -0.99
CA PHE A 118 -0.99 -17.29 0.04
C PHE A 118 -0.66 -16.31 1.18
#